data_cae5c609b186722c05f8855804e1cac7
#
_entry.id   cae5c609b186722c05f8855804e1cac7
#
_cell.length_a   1.000
_cell.length_b   1.000
_cell.length_c   1.000
_cell.angle_alpha   90.00
_cell.angle_beta   90.00
_cell.angle_gamma   90.00
#
_symmetry.space_group_name_H-M   'P 1'
#
loop_
_entity.id
_entity.type
_entity.pdbx_description
1 polymer ?
#
loop_
_entity_poly.entity_id
_entity_poly.type
_entity_poly.pdbx_seq_one_letter_code
_entity_poly.pdbx_strand_id
1 'polypeptide(L)'
;MRQSLHGLLRYCVNRKSYKACWLPPYVDDKAVVTKKKRIGYPLTDSQIIRLLESLPDDEIGNKWKFACQLMAVYGLRPEDLRHLHTRNKGKELWSGYEKSKGGRKGETTEARRLFPLLVSDGDELIDWNLLGRFQIKEPLPSLGKEGKAGESIGTYLRRKLVWKQLQQEAESEGQQLTAYSFRHRYSAECHARGLQPKQIADSMGHDLETHMNSYARFMSKDLESAFDAANKPKGKIAA
;
A
#
# COMPACT_ATOMS: atom_id res chain seq x y z
N MET A 1 -0.84 -18.05 18.32
CA MET A 1 -0.87 -19.40 18.92
C MET A 1 -0.15 -19.48 20.27
N ARG A 2 1.16 -19.13 20.38
CA ARG A 2 1.92 -19.25 21.65
C ARG A 2 1.33 -18.45 22.80
N GLN A 3 0.97 -17.18 22.61
CA GLN A 3 0.33 -16.33 23.63
C GLN A 3 -1.01 -16.87 24.11
N SER A 4 -1.82 -17.43 23.21
CA SER A 4 -3.10 -18.03 23.56
C SER A 4 -2.94 -19.28 24.42
N LEU A 5 -1.95 -20.12 24.14
CA LEU A 5 -1.62 -21.30 24.94
C LEU A 5 -1.12 -20.92 26.33
N HIS A 6 -0.22 -19.92 26.41
CA HIS A 6 0.25 -19.40 27.70
C HIS A 6 -0.90 -18.84 28.55
N GLY A 7 -1.81 -18.09 27.92
CA GLY A 7 -3.00 -17.57 28.61
C GLY A 7 -3.88 -18.68 29.16
N LEU A 8 -4.12 -19.73 28.35
CA LEU A 8 -4.91 -20.89 28.77
C LEU A 8 -4.27 -21.62 29.95
N LEU A 9 -2.98 -21.95 29.88
CA LEU A 9 -2.27 -22.66 30.95
C LEU A 9 -2.27 -21.85 32.25
N ARG A 10 -2.02 -20.55 32.20
CA ARG A 10 -2.13 -19.65 33.38
C ARG A 10 -3.54 -19.64 33.95
N TYR A 11 -4.57 -19.58 33.11
CA TYR A 11 -5.96 -19.67 33.56
C TYR A 11 -6.24 -21.00 34.22
N CYS A 12 -5.80 -22.12 33.66
CA CYS A 12 -5.99 -23.46 34.25
C CYS A 12 -5.34 -23.56 35.63
N VAL A 13 -4.11 -23.09 35.80
CA VAL A 13 -3.42 -23.13 37.13
C VAL A 13 -4.09 -22.17 38.09
N ASN A 14 -4.35 -20.92 37.72
CA ASN A 14 -4.79 -19.89 38.63
C ASN A 14 -6.29 -19.98 38.98
N ARG A 15 -7.12 -20.55 38.12
CA ARG A 15 -8.58 -20.55 38.25
C ARG A 15 -9.23 -21.93 38.30
N LYS A 16 -8.51 -22.97 37.83
CA LYS A 16 -9.03 -24.35 37.77
C LYS A 16 -8.21 -25.33 38.58
N SER A 17 -7.37 -24.83 39.52
CA SER A 17 -6.57 -25.61 40.45
C SER A 17 -5.68 -26.69 39.82
N TYR A 18 -5.23 -26.45 38.59
CA TYR A 18 -4.22 -27.30 37.96
C TYR A 18 -2.89 -27.14 38.68
N LYS A 19 -2.05 -28.18 38.68
CA LYS A 19 -0.74 -28.18 39.32
C LYS A 19 0.17 -27.07 38.71
N ALA A 20 0.96 -26.40 39.56
CA ALA A 20 1.86 -25.31 39.16
C ALA A 20 2.90 -25.73 38.09
N CYS A 21 3.22 -27.02 37.96
CA CYS A 21 4.11 -27.52 36.90
C CYS A 21 3.57 -27.27 35.51
N TRP A 22 2.29 -26.96 35.31
CA TRP A 22 1.69 -26.57 34.05
C TRP A 22 1.87 -25.10 33.70
N LEU A 23 2.39 -24.27 34.64
CA LEU A 23 2.73 -22.91 34.30
C LEU A 23 3.83 -22.90 33.25
N PRO A 24 3.61 -22.22 32.12
CA PRO A 24 4.67 -22.09 31.14
C PRO A 24 5.86 -21.39 31.77
N PRO A 25 7.13 -21.79 31.43
CA PRO A 25 8.29 -21.08 31.92
C PRO A 25 8.18 -19.61 31.55
N TYR A 26 8.65 -18.75 32.46
CA TYR A 26 8.74 -17.33 32.17
C TYR A 26 9.64 -17.13 30.95
N VAL A 27 9.04 -16.75 29.85
CA VAL A 27 9.77 -16.34 28.68
C VAL A 27 9.77 -14.82 28.70
N ASP A 28 10.95 -14.24 28.86
CA ASP A 28 11.10 -12.80 28.70
C ASP A 28 10.59 -12.45 27.29
N ASP A 29 9.51 -11.67 27.20
CA ASP A 29 8.94 -11.24 25.91
C ASP A 29 9.96 -10.44 25.08
N LYS A 30 11.03 -9.93 25.72
CA LYS A 30 12.18 -9.30 25.05
C LYS A 30 13.08 -10.30 24.33
N ALA A 31 13.05 -11.59 24.72
CA ALA A 31 13.81 -12.65 24.05
C ALA A 31 13.09 -13.21 22.80
N VAL A 32 11.86 -12.84 22.55
CA VAL A 32 11.23 -13.08 21.26
C VAL A 32 11.95 -12.18 20.25
N VAL A 33 12.82 -12.78 19.46
CA VAL A 33 13.42 -12.11 18.30
C VAL A 33 12.26 -11.55 17.47
N THR A 34 11.93 -10.29 17.69
CA THR A 34 10.97 -9.58 16.87
C THR A 34 11.56 -9.58 15.48
N LYS A 35 10.98 -10.37 14.57
CA LYS A 35 11.39 -10.33 13.15
C LYS A 35 11.39 -8.86 12.78
N LYS A 36 12.56 -8.31 12.47
CA LYS A 36 12.67 -6.91 12.02
C LYS A 36 11.60 -6.70 10.97
N LYS A 37 10.75 -5.70 11.19
CA LYS A 37 9.69 -5.34 10.24
C LYS A 37 10.37 -5.06 8.90
N ARG A 38 10.10 -5.88 7.90
CA ARG A 38 10.69 -5.67 6.58
C ARG A 38 10.17 -4.37 6.01
N ILE A 39 11.07 -3.58 5.47
CA ILE A 39 10.75 -2.30 4.84
C ILE A 39 10.15 -2.60 3.47
N GLY A 40 8.99 -2.01 3.16
CA GLY A 40 8.36 -2.21 1.86
C GLY A 40 9.09 -1.42 0.76
N TYR A 41 9.32 -2.03 -0.38
CA TYR A 41 9.97 -1.42 -1.53
C TYR A 41 9.00 -0.56 -2.33
N PRO A 42 9.29 0.72 -2.61
CA PRO A 42 8.52 1.52 -3.55
C PRO A 42 8.98 1.18 -4.97
N LEU A 43 8.07 0.75 -5.83
CA LEU A 43 8.37 0.63 -7.25
C LEU A 43 8.68 2.01 -7.85
N THR A 44 9.61 2.08 -8.78
CA THR A 44 9.79 3.27 -9.62
C THR A 44 8.82 3.24 -10.80
N ASP A 45 8.64 4.38 -11.47
CA ASP A 45 7.78 4.48 -12.64
C ASP A 45 8.27 3.59 -13.78
N SER A 46 9.57 3.59 -14.05
CA SER A 46 10.20 2.72 -15.07
C SER A 46 10.04 1.23 -14.75
N GLN A 47 10.11 0.85 -13.46
CA GLN A 47 9.86 -0.54 -13.04
C GLN A 47 8.40 -0.95 -13.24
N ILE A 48 7.45 -0.03 -13.03
CA ILE A 48 6.03 -0.27 -13.30
C ILE A 48 5.80 -0.49 -14.78
N ILE A 49 6.34 0.38 -15.64
CA ILE A 49 6.22 0.26 -17.09
C ILE A 49 6.79 -1.09 -17.55
N ARG A 50 8.05 -1.41 -17.18
CA ARG A 50 8.71 -2.69 -17.49
C ARG A 50 7.88 -3.89 -17.03
N LEU A 51 7.26 -3.81 -15.84
CA LEU A 51 6.39 -4.87 -15.36
C LEU A 51 5.14 -5.02 -16.21
N LEU A 52 4.44 -3.92 -16.51
CA LEU A 52 3.20 -3.94 -17.29
C LEU A 52 3.42 -4.45 -18.72
N GLU A 53 4.52 -4.06 -19.37
CA GLU A 53 4.91 -4.53 -20.69
C GLU A 53 5.24 -6.03 -20.72
N SER A 54 5.77 -6.56 -19.61
CA SER A 54 6.09 -7.98 -19.47
C SER A 54 4.87 -8.89 -19.28
N LEU A 55 3.71 -8.32 -18.96
CA LEU A 55 2.50 -9.11 -18.79
C LEU A 55 1.92 -9.53 -20.14
N PRO A 56 1.35 -10.74 -20.26
CA PRO A 56 0.78 -11.23 -21.50
C PRO A 56 -0.28 -10.29 -22.08
N ASP A 57 -0.39 -10.29 -23.40
CA ASP A 57 -1.37 -9.47 -24.12
C ASP A 57 -2.61 -10.29 -24.48
N ASP A 58 -3.08 -11.05 -23.48
CA ASP A 58 -4.28 -11.86 -23.53
C ASP A 58 -5.34 -11.32 -22.53
N GLU A 59 -6.52 -11.90 -22.54
CA GLU A 59 -7.63 -11.48 -21.67
C GLU A 59 -7.24 -11.49 -20.19
N ILE A 60 -6.48 -12.50 -19.75
CA ILE A 60 -6.06 -12.63 -18.35
C ILE A 60 -4.99 -11.58 -18.03
N GLY A 61 -3.99 -11.43 -18.89
CA GLY A 61 -2.93 -10.44 -18.73
C GLY A 61 -3.48 -9.02 -18.69
N ASN A 62 -4.42 -8.69 -19.58
CA ASN A 62 -5.03 -7.37 -19.64
C ASN A 62 -5.82 -7.02 -18.36
N LYS A 63 -6.55 -7.98 -17.78
CA LYS A 63 -7.19 -7.80 -16.46
C LYS A 63 -6.17 -7.47 -15.36
N TRP A 64 -5.02 -8.17 -15.36
CA TRP A 64 -3.95 -7.91 -14.39
C TRP A 64 -3.20 -6.60 -14.68
N LYS A 65 -2.98 -6.23 -15.95
CA LYS A 65 -2.46 -4.91 -16.32
C LYS A 65 -3.34 -3.81 -15.75
N PHE A 66 -4.65 -3.90 -15.99
CA PHE A 66 -5.62 -2.92 -15.47
C PHE A 66 -5.60 -2.81 -13.95
N ALA A 67 -5.59 -3.93 -13.22
CA ALA A 67 -5.49 -3.93 -11.76
C ALA A 67 -4.18 -3.29 -11.26
N CYS A 68 -3.04 -3.60 -11.87
CA CYS A 68 -1.75 -3.03 -11.50
C CYS A 68 -1.69 -1.52 -11.80
N GLN A 69 -2.24 -1.07 -12.94
CA GLN A 69 -2.35 0.34 -13.31
C GLN A 69 -3.19 1.13 -12.30
N LEU A 70 -4.36 0.59 -11.91
CA LEU A 70 -5.20 1.18 -10.86
C LEU A 70 -4.46 1.32 -9.53
N MET A 71 -3.74 0.27 -9.11
CA MET A 71 -2.96 0.32 -7.86
C MET A 71 -1.83 1.35 -7.94
N ALA A 72 -1.14 1.45 -9.07
CA ALA A 72 -0.03 2.38 -9.25
C ALA A 72 -0.50 3.83 -9.23
N VAL A 73 -1.55 4.14 -10.01
CA VAL A 73 -2.02 5.52 -10.21
C VAL A 73 -2.80 6.05 -9.01
N TYR A 74 -3.59 5.22 -8.33
CA TYR A 74 -4.43 5.66 -7.21
C TYR A 74 -3.91 5.24 -5.83
N GLY A 75 -2.73 4.61 -5.74
CA GLY A 75 -2.14 4.20 -4.47
C GLY A 75 -3.00 3.22 -3.68
N LEU A 76 -3.73 2.34 -4.37
CA LEU A 76 -4.72 1.45 -3.76
C LEU A 76 -4.06 0.39 -2.88
N ARG A 77 -4.77 0.02 -1.80
CA ARG A 77 -4.54 -1.30 -1.19
C ARG A 77 -5.06 -2.37 -2.14
N PRO A 78 -4.46 -3.56 -2.17
CA PRO A 78 -5.00 -4.65 -2.99
C PRO A 78 -6.50 -4.89 -2.83
N GLU A 79 -7.01 -4.78 -1.61
CA GLU A 79 -8.41 -5.00 -1.31
C GLU A 79 -9.34 -3.87 -1.78
N ASP A 80 -8.81 -2.64 -1.92
CA ASP A 80 -9.57 -1.51 -2.46
C ASP A 80 -10.16 -1.82 -3.85
N LEU A 81 -9.48 -2.66 -4.66
CA LEU A 81 -9.93 -3.04 -6.01
C LEU A 81 -11.34 -3.66 -6.04
N ARG A 82 -11.80 -4.31 -4.96
CA ARG A 82 -13.15 -4.89 -4.86
C ARG A 82 -14.22 -3.85 -4.57
N HIS A 83 -13.82 -2.73 -3.98
CA HIS A 83 -14.72 -1.74 -3.41
C HIS A 83 -14.70 -0.43 -4.19
N LEU A 84 -14.19 -0.49 -5.43
CA LEU A 84 -14.19 0.67 -6.33
C LEU A 84 -15.60 0.97 -6.81
N HIS A 85 -15.94 2.24 -6.81
CA HIS A 85 -17.18 2.74 -7.38
C HIS A 85 -17.01 4.18 -7.86
N THR A 86 -17.91 4.66 -8.68
CA THR A 86 -17.90 6.05 -9.15
C THR A 86 -18.95 6.89 -8.43
N ARG A 87 -18.64 8.18 -8.26
CA ARG A 87 -19.58 9.21 -7.76
C ARG A 87 -19.58 10.40 -8.71
N ASN A 88 -20.43 11.38 -8.41
CA ASN A 88 -20.55 12.62 -9.19
C ASN A 88 -20.75 12.35 -10.69
N LYS A 89 -21.81 11.58 -11.05
CA LYS A 89 -22.15 11.19 -12.43
C LYS A 89 -20.96 10.54 -13.17
N GLY A 90 -20.17 9.72 -12.47
CA GLY A 90 -19.02 9.04 -13.03
C GLY A 90 -17.70 9.84 -13.04
N LYS A 91 -17.70 11.11 -12.69
CA LYS A 91 -16.50 11.97 -12.75
C LYS A 91 -15.44 11.67 -11.68
N GLU A 92 -15.78 10.90 -10.67
CA GLU A 92 -14.91 10.62 -9.54
C GLU A 92 -14.83 9.11 -9.28
N LEU A 93 -13.63 8.62 -9.06
CA LEU A 93 -13.39 7.26 -8.57
C LEU A 93 -13.28 7.27 -7.05
N TRP A 94 -13.92 6.33 -6.39
CA TRP A 94 -13.96 6.18 -4.94
C TRP A 94 -13.63 4.76 -4.52
N SER A 95 -13.04 4.60 -3.33
CA SER A 95 -12.92 3.31 -2.64
C SER A 95 -13.85 3.31 -1.43
N GLY A 96 -14.75 2.33 -1.39
CA GLY A 96 -15.62 2.04 -0.25
C GLY A 96 -15.01 1.02 0.72
N TYR A 97 -13.72 0.70 0.61
CA TYR A 97 -13.10 -0.30 1.47
C TYR A 97 -12.95 0.21 2.91
N GLU A 98 -13.63 -0.46 3.82
CA GLU A 98 -13.59 -0.19 5.26
C GLU A 98 -12.61 -1.16 5.95
N LYS A 99 -11.46 -0.64 6.35
CA LYS A 99 -10.47 -1.41 7.13
C LYS A 99 -10.65 -1.14 8.61
N SER A 100 -10.75 -2.19 9.43
CA SER A 100 -10.73 -2.06 10.88
C SER A 100 -9.48 -1.33 11.36
N LYS A 101 -9.64 -0.30 12.17
CA LYS A 101 -8.55 0.40 12.84
C LYS A 101 -8.06 -0.48 14.00
N GLY A 102 -6.83 -0.98 13.91
CA GLY A 102 -6.23 -1.83 14.94
C GLY A 102 -6.21 -1.14 16.29
N GLY A 103 -6.65 -1.85 17.35
CA GLY A 103 -6.66 -1.35 18.71
C GLY A 103 -7.93 -0.61 19.16
N ARG A 104 -8.80 -0.18 18.23
CA ARG A 104 -10.08 0.46 18.54
C ARG A 104 -11.22 -0.42 18.04
N LYS A 105 -11.92 -1.11 18.94
CA LYS A 105 -13.05 -1.96 18.57
C LYS A 105 -14.16 -1.13 17.92
N GLY A 106 -14.54 -1.53 16.70
CA GLY A 106 -15.67 -0.94 15.98
C GLY A 106 -15.34 0.26 15.09
N GLU A 107 -14.11 0.77 15.09
CA GLU A 107 -13.73 1.83 14.16
C GLU A 107 -13.17 1.26 12.84
N THR A 108 -13.67 1.76 11.73
CA THR A 108 -13.19 1.45 10.38
C THR A 108 -12.69 2.71 9.67
N THR A 109 -11.96 2.52 8.58
CA THR A 109 -11.65 3.64 7.69
C THR A 109 -12.90 3.99 6.87
N GLU A 110 -13.07 5.28 6.56
CA GLU A 110 -14.19 5.75 5.75
C GLU A 110 -13.93 5.53 4.25
N ALA A 111 -15.04 5.54 3.48
CA ALA A 111 -14.95 5.62 2.03
C ALA A 111 -14.25 6.91 1.61
N ARG A 112 -13.37 6.84 0.59
CA ARG A 112 -12.58 7.98 0.16
C ARG A 112 -12.60 8.18 -1.34
N ARG A 113 -12.51 9.43 -1.76
CA ARG A 113 -12.21 9.79 -3.14
C ARG A 113 -10.77 9.41 -3.47
N LEU A 114 -10.55 8.93 -4.68
CA LEU A 114 -9.24 8.56 -5.19
C LEU A 114 -8.73 9.66 -6.13
N PHE A 115 -7.48 10.04 -5.93
CA PHE A 115 -6.82 11.08 -6.73
C PHE A 115 -5.71 10.41 -7.55
N PRO A 116 -5.72 10.57 -8.89
CA PRO A 116 -4.71 9.94 -9.74
C PRO A 116 -3.37 10.67 -9.60
N LEU A 117 -2.28 9.90 -9.49
CA LEU A 117 -0.91 10.35 -9.65
C LEU A 117 -0.31 9.56 -10.81
N LEU A 118 -0.27 10.18 -11.99
CA LEU A 118 0.13 9.51 -13.21
C LEU A 118 1.57 8.98 -13.13
N VAL A 119 1.81 7.88 -13.82
CA VAL A 119 3.13 7.30 -14.01
C VAL A 119 3.84 8.08 -15.11
N SER A 120 5.14 8.35 -14.93
CA SER A 120 5.96 9.05 -15.93
C SER A 120 6.86 8.09 -16.70
N ASP A 121 7.00 8.34 -17.99
CA ASP A 121 8.02 7.73 -18.85
C ASP A 121 8.95 8.86 -19.31
N GLY A 122 10.11 8.96 -18.69
CA GLY A 122 10.94 10.15 -18.81
C GLY A 122 10.19 11.41 -18.36
N ASP A 123 10.07 12.38 -19.24
CA ASP A 123 9.37 13.65 -18.99
C ASP A 123 7.87 13.61 -19.32
N GLU A 124 7.37 12.51 -19.88
CA GLU A 124 5.97 12.36 -20.28
C GLU A 124 5.15 11.66 -19.22
N LEU A 125 3.90 12.13 -19.01
CA LEU A 125 2.93 11.49 -18.11
C LEU A 125 2.02 10.55 -18.89
N ILE A 126 1.93 9.29 -18.44
CA ILE A 126 1.10 8.28 -19.10
C ILE A 126 -0.31 8.33 -18.50
N ASP A 127 -1.29 8.72 -19.28
CA ASP A 127 -2.70 8.59 -18.94
C ASP A 127 -3.30 7.32 -19.57
N TRP A 128 -3.55 6.31 -18.77
CA TRP A 128 -4.19 5.06 -19.18
C TRP A 128 -5.73 5.15 -19.23
N ASN A 129 -6.33 6.35 -19.08
CA ASN A 129 -7.77 6.56 -19.03
C ASN A 129 -8.50 5.60 -18.07
N LEU A 130 -7.93 5.39 -16.89
CA LEU A 130 -8.40 4.35 -15.95
C LEU A 130 -9.84 4.59 -15.47
N LEU A 131 -10.23 5.84 -15.29
CA LEU A 131 -11.61 6.17 -14.93
C LEU A 131 -12.60 5.79 -16.04
N GLY A 132 -12.29 6.14 -17.29
CA GLY A 132 -13.12 5.78 -18.44
C GLY A 132 -13.23 4.28 -18.63
N ARG A 133 -12.12 3.56 -18.50
CA ARG A 133 -12.07 2.09 -18.56
C ARG A 133 -12.89 1.46 -17.44
N PHE A 134 -12.83 2.01 -16.23
CA PHE A 134 -13.66 1.54 -15.12
C PHE A 134 -15.16 1.80 -15.37
N GLN A 135 -15.53 2.94 -15.97
CA GLN A 135 -16.92 3.27 -16.30
C GLN A 135 -17.53 2.29 -17.32
N ILE A 136 -16.77 1.88 -18.31
CA ILE A 136 -17.21 0.86 -19.29
C ILE A 136 -17.13 -0.56 -18.74
N LYS A 137 -16.87 -0.70 -17.40
CA LYS A 137 -16.80 -1.95 -16.68
C LYS A 137 -15.74 -2.92 -17.21
N GLU A 138 -14.55 -2.37 -17.58
CA GLU A 138 -13.44 -3.24 -17.93
C GLU A 138 -13.18 -4.24 -16.78
N PRO A 139 -13.08 -5.54 -17.08
CA PRO A 139 -13.06 -6.55 -16.05
C PRO A 139 -11.75 -6.54 -15.25
N LEU A 140 -11.87 -6.65 -13.93
CA LEU A 140 -10.75 -6.91 -13.04
C LEU A 140 -10.47 -8.42 -12.94
N PRO A 141 -9.24 -8.82 -12.56
CA PRO A 141 -8.92 -10.23 -12.35
C PRO A 141 -9.63 -10.77 -11.11
N SER A 142 -9.70 -12.10 -10.99
CA SER A 142 -10.16 -12.73 -9.75
C SER A 142 -9.19 -12.44 -8.61
N LEU A 143 -9.67 -11.79 -7.57
CA LEU A 143 -8.89 -11.39 -6.39
C LEU A 143 -8.95 -12.43 -5.26
N GLY A 144 -9.54 -13.62 -5.50
CA GLY A 144 -9.70 -14.67 -4.50
C GLY A 144 -10.77 -14.34 -3.44
N LYS A 145 -10.65 -14.89 -2.24
CA LYS A 145 -11.57 -14.62 -1.12
C LYS A 145 -11.37 -13.21 -0.58
N GLU A 146 -12.37 -12.67 0.10
CA GLU A 146 -12.27 -11.39 0.81
C GLU A 146 -11.06 -11.38 1.76
N GLY A 147 -10.36 -10.25 1.84
CA GLY A 147 -9.12 -10.10 2.59
C GLY A 147 -7.89 -10.77 1.96
N LYS A 148 -8.03 -11.41 0.79
CA LYS A 148 -6.94 -12.15 0.13
C LYS A 148 -6.47 -11.55 -1.21
N ALA A 149 -6.93 -10.37 -1.58
CA ALA A 149 -6.55 -9.75 -2.84
C ALA A 149 -5.02 -9.58 -2.98
N GLY A 150 -4.34 -9.16 -1.91
CA GLY A 150 -2.86 -9.04 -1.92
C GLY A 150 -2.14 -10.36 -2.15
N GLU A 151 -2.68 -11.47 -1.64
CA GLU A 151 -2.14 -12.82 -1.86
C GLU A 151 -2.36 -13.26 -3.31
N SER A 152 -3.55 -13.01 -3.87
CA SER A 152 -3.89 -13.33 -5.27
C SER A 152 -3.01 -12.57 -6.25
N ILE A 153 -2.86 -11.25 -6.07
CA ILE A 153 -1.97 -10.41 -6.88
C ILE A 153 -0.52 -10.90 -6.77
N GLY A 154 -0.04 -11.10 -5.54
CA GLY A 154 1.32 -11.60 -5.32
C GLY A 154 1.54 -12.98 -5.94
N THR A 155 0.54 -13.86 -5.92
CA THR A 155 0.64 -15.20 -6.53
C THR A 155 0.73 -15.12 -8.05
N TYR A 156 -0.02 -14.22 -8.68
CA TYR A 156 0.07 -14.00 -10.12
C TYR A 156 1.44 -13.39 -10.51
N LEU A 157 1.84 -12.32 -9.84
CA LEU A 157 3.06 -11.59 -10.16
C LEU A 157 4.33 -12.43 -9.92
N ARG A 158 4.40 -13.23 -8.85
CA ARG A 158 5.56 -14.12 -8.58
C ARG A 158 5.85 -15.14 -9.69
N ARG A 159 4.91 -15.40 -10.59
CA ARG A 159 5.12 -16.27 -11.75
C ARG A 159 5.81 -15.54 -12.91
N LYS A 160 5.93 -14.20 -12.85
CA LYS A 160 6.52 -13.38 -13.91
C LYS A 160 8.00 -13.16 -13.68
N LEU A 161 8.79 -13.28 -14.74
CA LEU A 161 10.26 -13.14 -14.65
C LEU A 161 10.65 -11.75 -14.16
N VAL A 162 10.06 -10.71 -14.73
CA VAL A 162 10.33 -9.31 -14.34
C VAL A 162 10.02 -9.07 -12.86
N TRP A 163 8.92 -9.64 -12.32
CA TRP A 163 8.63 -9.51 -10.90
C TRP A 163 9.70 -10.15 -10.01
N LYS A 164 10.24 -11.31 -10.42
CA LYS A 164 11.33 -11.97 -9.69
C LYS A 164 12.62 -11.14 -9.71
N GLN A 165 12.92 -10.51 -10.85
CA GLN A 165 14.06 -9.59 -10.96
C GLN A 165 13.88 -8.39 -10.02
N LEU A 166 12.70 -7.77 -10.04
CA LEU A 166 12.36 -6.67 -9.11
C LEU A 166 12.41 -7.09 -7.64
N GLN A 167 12.08 -8.35 -7.31
CA GLN A 167 12.25 -8.87 -5.95
C GLN A 167 13.73 -8.93 -5.56
N GLN A 168 14.61 -9.36 -6.46
CA GLN A 168 16.05 -9.39 -6.22
C GLN A 168 16.63 -7.97 -6.06
N GLU A 169 16.18 -7.02 -6.90
CA GLU A 169 16.53 -5.61 -6.77
C GLU A 169 16.14 -5.08 -5.38
N ALA A 170 14.91 -5.30 -4.94
CA ALA A 170 14.43 -4.88 -3.62
C ALA A 170 15.19 -5.55 -2.46
N GLU A 171 15.50 -6.84 -2.58
CA GLU A 171 16.24 -7.61 -1.57
C GLU A 171 17.69 -7.11 -1.44
N SER A 172 18.33 -6.71 -2.54
CA SER A 172 19.67 -6.12 -2.51
C SER A 172 19.73 -4.82 -1.72
N GLU A 173 18.61 -4.08 -1.65
CA GLU A 173 18.44 -2.88 -0.84
C GLU A 173 17.94 -3.18 0.59
N GLY A 174 17.80 -4.45 0.98
CA GLY A 174 17.26 -4.86 2.28
C GLY A 174 15.75 -4.59 2.41
N GLN A 175 15.05 -4.40 1.30
CA GLN A 175 13.62 -4.10 1.24
C GLN A 175 12.81 -5.31 0.71
N GLN A 176 11.49 -5.23 0.78
CA GLN A 176 10.61 -6.30 0.33
C GLN A 176 9.61 -5.80 -0.71
N LEU A 177 9.65 -6.40 -1.90
CA LEU A 177 8.64 -6.18 -2.95
C LEU A 177 7.39 -7.02 -2.68
N THR A 178 6.24 -6.37 -2.66
CA THR A 178 4.92 -6.98 -2.48
C THR A 178 3.87 -6.25 -3.30
N ALA A 179 2.62 -6.73 -3.31
CA ALA A 179 1.52 -5.99 -3.93
C ALA A 179 1.31 -4.58 -3.33
N TYR A 180 1.80 -4.31 -2.11
CA TYR A 180 1.79 -2.97 -1.52
C TYR A 180 2.84 -2.03 -2.10
N SER A 181 3.79 -2.52 -2.88
CA SER A 181 4.85 -1.71 -3.48
C SER A 181 4.33 -0.67 -4.46
N PHE A 182 3.21 -0.92 -5.12
CA PHE A 182 2.49 0.10 -5.91
C PHE A 182 2.04 1.28 -5.03
N ARG A 183 1.50 0.98 -3.87
CA ARG A 183 1.06 1.99 -2.90
C ARG A 183 2.24 2.74 -2.26
N HIS A 184 3.36 2.06 -2.04
CA HIS A 184 4.60 2.70 -1.59
C HIS A 184 5.12 3.67 -2.66
N ARG A 185 5.08 3.29 -3.95
CA ARG A 185 5.38 4.20 -5.07
C ARG A 185 4.51 5.46 -5.02
N TYR A 186 3.19 5.30 -4.93
CA TYR A 186 2.28 6.43 -4.88
C TYR A 186 2.66 7.42 -3.78
N SER A 187 2.94 6.93 -2.58
CA SER A 187 3.39 7.79 -1.48
C SER A 187 4.74 8.45 -1.76
N ALA A 188 5.73 7.69 -2.27
CA ALA A 188 7.06 8.23 -2.56
C ALA A 188 6.99 9.33 -3.62
N GLU A 189 6.25 9.10 -4.71
CA GLU A 189 6.05 10.09 -5.77
C GLU A 189 5.24 11.31 -5.33
N CYS A 190 4.23 11.13 -4.47
CA CYS A 190 3.52 12.27 -3.90
C CYS A 190 4.47 13.18 -3.10
N HIS A 191 5.37 12.61 -2.29
CA HIS A 191 6.37 13.37 -1.56
C HIS A 191 7.38 14.03 -2.51
N ALA A 192 7.88 13.29 -3.51
CA ALA A 192 8.82 13.81 -4.50
C ALA A 192 8.25 15.00 -5.29
N ARG A 193 6.92 14.98 -5.55
CA ARG A 193 6.20 16.08 -6.22
C ARG A 193 5.72 17.18 -5.27
N GLY A 194 6.13 17.15 -4.01
CA GLY A 194 5.91 18.24 -3.04
C GLY A 194 4.52 18.28 -2.40
N LEU A 195 3.71 17.20 -2.49
CA LEU A 195 2.45 17.14 -1.78
C LEU A 195 2.70 17.09 -0.26
N GLN A 196 1.83 17.77 0.50
CA GLN A 196 1.95 17.76 1.96
C GLN A 196 1.57 16.41 2.56
N PRO A 197 2.25 15.95 3.62
CA PRO A 197 1.97 14.64 4.25
C PRO A 197 0.51 14.40 4.63
N LYS A 198 -0.20 15.46 5.08
CA LYS A 198 -1.62 15.37 5.41
C LYS A 198 -2.48 15.10 4.17
N GLN A 199 -2.21 15.77 3.05
CA GLN A 199 -2.92 15.54 1.79
C GLN A 199 -2.71 14.11 1.27
N ILE A 200 -1.47 13.61 1.38
CA ILE A 200 -1.13 12.24 0.99
C ILE A 200 -1.84 11.24 1.90
N ALA A 201 -1.82 11.46 3.21
CA ALA A 201 -2.51 10.61 4.18
C ALA A 201 -4.01 10.50 3.86
N ASP A 202 -4.68 11.62 3.63
CA ASP A 202 -6.11 11.68 3.30
C ASP A 202 -6.41 10.95 1.98
N SER A 203 -5.62 11.19 0.92
CA SER A 203 -5.79 10.49 -0.37
C SER A 203 -5.59 8.98 -0.23
N MET A 204 -4.70 8.55 0.64
CA MET A 204 -4.42 7.14 0.91
C MET A 204 -5.39 6.51 1.94
N GLY A 205 -6.22 7.29 2.63
CA GLY A 205 -7.20 6.81 3.62
C GLY A 205 -6.55 6.22 4.86
N HIS A 206 -5.67 7.00 5.49
CA HIS A 206 -5.16 6.76 6.84
C HIS A 206 -4.88 8.12 7.53
N ASP A 207 -4.76 8.10 8.85
CA ASP A 207 -4.40 9.30 9.60
C ASP A 207 -2.94 9.72 9.37
N LEU A 208 -2.63 10.97 9.73
CA LEU A 208 -1.29 11.55 9.54
C LEU A 208 -0.23 10.77 10.34
N GLU A 209 -0.55 10.31 11.56
CA GLU A 209 0.38 9.54 12.39
C GLU A 209 0.76 8.22 11.72
N THR A 210 -0.23 7.48 11.21
CA THR A 210 0.00 6.24 10.44
C THR A 210 0.84 6.52 9.20
N HIS A 211 0.60 7.67 8.53
CA HIS A 211 1.38 8.06 7.36
C HIS A 211 2.83 8.32 7.73
N MET A 212 3.09 9.13 8.75
CA MET A 212 4.44 9.46 9.21
C MET A 212 5.21 8.21 9.65
N ASN A 213 4.57 7.31 10.41
CA ASN A 213 5.18 6.05 10.85
C ASN A 213 5.58 5.11 9.70
N SER A 214 4.89 5.20 8.55
CA SER A 214 5.08 4.27 7.43
C SER A 214 5.89 4.88 6.29
N TYR A 215 5.79 6.18 6.06
CA TYR A 215 6.22 6.85 4.83
C TYR A 215 7.12 8.07 5.05
N ALA A 216 7.42 8.50 6.29
CA ALA A 216 8.33 9.64 6.56
C ALA A 216 9.70 9.47 5.88
N ARG A 217 10.13 8.24 5.63
CA ARG A 217 11.38 7.92 4.92
C ARG A 217 11.42 8.44 3.47
N PHE A 218 10.27 8.73 2.86
CA PHE A 218 10.18 9.29 1.51
C PHE A 218 10.20 10.81 1.49
N MET A 219 10.13 11.46 2.66
CA MET A 219 10.23 12.92 2.75
C MET A 219 11.66 13.35 2.47
N SER A 220 11.80 14.46 1.78
CA SER A 220 13.10 15.10 1.58
C SER A 220 13.73 15.45 2.93
N LYS A 221 15.03 15.20 3.05
CA LYS A 221 15.85 15.62 4.19
C LYS A 221 16.68 16.86 3.88
N ASP A 222 16.55 17.37 2.69
CA ASP A 222 17.26 18.55 2.22
C ASP A 222 16.62 19.83 2.77
N LEU A 223 17.11 20.25 3.94
CA LEU A 223 16.63 21.44 4.62
C LEU A 223 17.10 22.72 3.91
N GLU A 224 18.27 22.71 3.31
CA GLU A 224 18.84 23.87 2.63
C GLU A 224 17.95 24.27 1.45
N SER A 225 17.73 23.33 0.51
CA SER A 225 16.83 23.57 -0.63
C SER A 225 15.41 23.94 -0.21
N ALA A 226 14.91 23.38 0.89
CA ALA A 226 13.56 23.69 1.40
C ALA A 226 13.48 25.14 1.91
N PHE A 227 14.48 25.61 2.65
CA PHE A 227 14.53 26.99 3.14
C PHE A 227 14.80 27.98 2.00
N ASP A 228 15.67 27.65 1.06
CA ASP A 228 15.92 28.47 -0.13
C ASP A 228 14.65 28.64 -0.98
N ALA A 229 13.88 27.56 -1.14
CA ALA A 229 12.60 27.63 -1.83
C ALA A 229 11.58 28.49 -1.08
N ALA A 230 11.52 28.38 0.26
CA ALA A 230 10.62 29.17 1.10
C ALA A 230 10.96 30.68 1.12
N ASN A 231 12.23 31.03 0.95
CA ASN A 231 12.69 32.39 0.93
C ASN A 231 12.58 33.08 -0.46
N LYS A 232 12.21 32.33 -1.51
CA LYS A 232 11.93 32.92 -2.81
C LYS A 232 10.67 33.81 -2.74
N PRO A 233 10.68 35.02 -3.33
CA PRO A 233 9.48 35.86 -3.37
C PRO A 233 8.31 35.09 -4.02
N LYS A 234 7.16 35.06 -3.35
CA LYS A 234 5.95 34.52 -3.98
C LYS A 234 5.61 35.42 -5.17
N GLY A 235 5.76 34.90 -6.39
CA GLY A 235 5.33 35.59 -7.59
C GLY A 235 3.87 36.07 -7.39
N LYS A 236 3.56 37.29 -7.78
CA LYS A 236 2.18 37.78 -7.74
C LYS A 236 1.31 36.82 -8.50
N ILE A 237 0.37 36.18 -7.80
CA ILE A 237 -0.70 35.44 -8.47
C ILE A 237 -1.43 36.49 -9.33
N ALA A 238 -1.32 36.35 -10.65
CA ALA A 238 -2.12 37.18 -11.55
C ALA A 238 -3.59 36.93 -11.21
N ALA A 239 -4.28 38.03 -10.90
CA ALA A 239 -5.71 38.05 -10.60
C ALA A 239 -6.53 37.76 -11.84
#